data_afe8214ce3c0f12ab514a50e09158e46
#
_entry.id   afe8214ce3c0f12ab514a50e09158e46
#
_cell.length_a   1.000
_cell.length_b   1.000
_cell.length_c   1.000
_cell.angle_alpha   90.00
_cell.angle_beta   90.00
_cell.angle_gamma   90.00
#
_symmetry.space_group_name_H-M   'P 1'
#
loop_
_entity.id
_entity.type
_entity.pdbx_description
1 polymer ?
#
loop_
_entity_poly.entity_id
_entity_poly.type
_entity_poly.pdbx_seq_one_letter_code
_entity_poly.pdbx_strand_id
1 'polypeptide(L)'
;MLLESLALRYAVAVDELTGASGHPIEAIHVVGGGSNHRLLCRLTAGATGLPVRAGPVEATAIGNLAVQAIAAGELANVAEARALIARSFPVTSHEPSGDWAEARVRFGALLAARRPPSQASASTA
;
A
#
# COMPACT_ATOMS: atom_id res chain seq x y z
N MET A 1 -16.43 7.98 -6.89
CA MET A 1 -16.61 8.29 -5.46
C MET A 1 -16.17 7.17 -4.53
N LEU A 2 -16.59 5.93 -4.75
CA LEU A 2 -16.17 4.81 -3.89
C LEU A 2 -14.66 4.57 -3.92
N LEU A 3 -14.05 4.56 -5.10
CA LEU A 3 -12.61 4.36 -5.26
C LEU A 3 -11.80 5.51 -4.65
N GLU A 4 -12.27 6.74 -4.78
CA GLU A 4 -11.62 7.89 -4.17
C GLU A 4 -11.65 7.81 -2.64
N SER A 5 -12.79 7.39 -2.07
CA SER A 5 -12.92 7.19 -0.63
C SER A 5 -11.98 6.10 -0.14
N LEU A 6 -11.84 5.02 -0.90
CA LEU A 6 -10.91 3.94 -0.57
C LEU A 6 -9.45 4.40 -0.62
N ALA A 7 -9.09 5.18 -1.64
CA ALA A 7 -7.74 5.75 -1.76
C ALA A 7 -7.44 6.70 -0.59
N LEU A 8 -8.40 7.51 -0.17
CA LEU A 8 -8.28 8.40 0.99
C LEU A 8 -8.15 7.60 2.29
N ARG A 9 -8.86 6.49 2.41
CA ARG A 9 -8.73 5.60 3.57
C ARG A 9 -7.32 5.01 3.65
N TYR A 10 -6.75 4.65 2.51
CA TYR A 10 -5.35 4.18 2.45
C TYR A 10 -4.38 5.29 2.87
N ALA A 11 -4.63 6.54 2.49
CA ALA A 11 -3.82 7.68 2.92
C ALA A 11 -3.83 7.83 4.44
N VAL A 12 -4.99 7.68 5.08
CA VAL A 12 -5.11 7.71 6.55
C VAL A 12 -4.32 6.57 7.17
N ALA A 13 -4.42 5.35 6.62
CA ALA A 13 -3.68 4.20 7.12
C ALA A 13 -2.17 4.40 7.01
N VAL A 14 -1.69 4.99 5.93
CA VAL A 14 -0.26 5.32 5.75
C VAL A 14 0.20 6.32 6.81
N ASP A 15 -0.59 7.36 7.08
CA ASP A 15 -0.28 8.35 8.10
C ASP A 15 -0.22 7.70 9.50
N GLU A 16 -1.18 6.83 9.82
CA GLU A 16 -1.20 6.09 11.08
C GLU A 16 0.02 5.18 11.22
N LEU A 17 0.40 4.47 10.16
CA LEU A 17 1.57 3.58 10.17
C LEU A 17 2.87 4.36 10.29
N THR A 18 2.98 5.50 9.64
CA THR A 18 4.14 6.37 9.74
C THR A 18 4.29 6.90 11.17
N GLY A 19 3.19 7.31 11.79
CA GLY A 19 3.18 7.76 13.17
C GLY A 19 3.55 6.66 14.16
N ALA A 20 3.04 5.44 13.95
CA ALA A 20 3.28 4.31 14.84
C ALA A 20 4.70 3.75 14.71
N SER A 21 5.24 3.67 13.49
CA SER A 21 6.56 3.09 13.25
C SER A 21 7.72 4.05 13.50
N GLY A 22 7.47 5.35 13.40
CA GLY A 22 8.51 6.37 13.48
C GLY A 22 9.40 6.43 12.24
N HIS A 23 9.09 5.67 11.19
CA HIS A 23 9.85 5.64 9.95
C HIS A 23 9.00 6.13 8.78
N PRO A 24 9.57 6.94 7.86
CA PRO A 24 8.83 7.38 6.68
C PRO A 24 8.59 6.21 5.73
N ILE A 25 7.38 6.19 5.12
CA ILE A 25 7.05 5.23 4.08
C ILE A 25 7.40 5.86 2.73
N GLU A 26 8.21 5.18 1.93
CA GLU A 26 8.71 5.69 0.65
C GLU A 26 7.89 5.27 -0.56
N ALA A 27 7.20 4.13 -0.46
CA ALA A 27 6.42 3.59 -1.56
C ALA A 27 5.35 2.63 -1.04
N ILE A 28 4.31 2.43 -1.84
CA ILE A 28 3.26 1.46 -1.57
C ILE A 28 3.36 0.34 -2.60
N HIS A 29 3.40 -0.89 -2.13
CA HIS A 29 3.39 -2.07 -3.01
C HIS A 29 2.01 -2.71 -2.97
N VAL A 30 1.36 -2.79 -4.13
CA VAL A 30 0.07 -3.48 -4.28
C VAL A 30 0.31 -4.77 -5.04
N VAL A 31 -0.05 -5.88 -4.43
CA VAL A 31 0.15 -7.22 -5.00
C VAL A 31 -1.18 -7.95 -5.11
N GLY A 32 -1.20 -9.04 -5.87
CA GLY A 32 -2.41 -9.83 -6.07
C GLY A 32 -3.39 -9.16 -7.03
N GLY A 33 -4.67 -9.51 -6.93
CA GLY A 33 -5.71 -9.03 -7.84
C GLY A 33 -5.88 -7.51 -7.86
N GLY A 34 -5.65 -6.84 -6.74
CA GLY A 34 -5.73 -5.38 -6.64
C GLY A 34 -4.74 -4.65 -7.54
N SER A 35 -3.62 -5.28 -7.89
CA SER A 35 -2.61 -4.68 -8.75
C SER A 35 -3.09 -4.43 -10.18
N ASN A 36 -4.14 -5.12 -10.62
CA ASN A 36 -4.75 -4.93 -11.93
C ASN A 36 -5.70 -3.73 -11.98
N HIS A 37 -6.08 -3.18 -10.85
CA HIS A 37 -7.00 -2.06 -10.80
C HIS A 37 -6.25 -0.74 -10.95
N ARG A 38 -5.94 -0.37 -12.19
CA ARG A 38 -5.12 0.80 -12.52
C ARG A 38 -5.65 2.09 -11.92
N LEU A 39 -6.96 2.32 -12.02
CA LEU A 39 -7.57 3.55 -11.50
C LEU A 39 -7.37 3.67 -9.99
N LEU A 40 -7.62 2.59 -9.24
CA LEU A 40 -7.43 2.59 -7.78
C LEU A 40 -5.96 2.83 -7.42
N CYS A 41 -5.02 2.21 -8.14
CA CYS A 41 -3.60 2.43 -7.91
C CYS A 41 -3.19 3.88 -8.15
N ARG A 42 -3.70 4.50 -9.22
CA ARG A 42 -3.44 5.90 -9.53
C ARG A 42 -4.02 6.84 -8.47
N LEU A 43 -5.27 6.59 -8.07
CA LEU A 43 -5.91 7.37 -7.01
C LEU A 43 -5.19 7.22 -5.68
N THR A 44 -4.73 6.01 -5.35
CA THR A 44 -3.95 5.75 -4.15
C THR A 44 -2.63 6.52 -4.16
N ALA A 45 -1.92 6.53 -5.28
CA ALA A 45 -0.69 7.29 -5.41
C ALA A 45 -0.95 8.79 -5.20
N GLY A 46 -2.00 9.33 -5.82
CA GLY A 46 -2.38 10.73 -5.64
C GLY A 46 -2.75 11.06 -4.20
N ALA A 47 -3.63 10.28 -3.59
CA ALA A 47 -4.13 10.53 -2.24
C ALA A 47 -3.04 10.41 -1.17
N THR A 48 -2.13 9.45 -1.31
CA THR A 48 -1.05 9.23 -0.34
C THR A 48 0.16 10.12 -0.57
N GLY A 49 0.34 10.63 -1.79
CA GLY A 49 1.54 11.35 -2.17
C GLY A 49 2.75 10.46 -2.34
N LEU A 50 2.57 9.15 -2.42
CA LEU A 50 3.63 8.15 -2.53
C LEU A 50 3.50 7.39 -3.85
N PRO A 51 4.64 6.96 -4.46
CA PRO A 51 4.56 6.10 -5.63
C PRO A 51 3.94 4.75 -5.26
N VAL A 52 3.07 4.25 -6.13
CA VAL A 52 2.44 2.94 -5.98
C VAL A 52 3.06 2.00 -7.02
N ARG A 53 3.59 0.88 -6.57
CA ARG A 53 4.14 -0.17 -7.41
C ARG A 53 3.19 -1.35 -7.41
N ALA A 54 2.57 -1.61 -8.55
CA ALA A 54 1.52 -2.59 -8.70
C ALA A 54 2.06 -3.87 -9.37
N GLY A 55 1.89 -5.00 -8.70
CA GLY A 55 2.31 -6.32 -9.15
C GLY A 55 3.40 -6.92 -8.28
N PRO A 56 3.67 -8.21 -8.45
CA PRO A 56 3.01 -9.14 -9.38
C PRO A 56 1.61 -9.55 -8.91
N VAL A 57 0.74 -9.91 -9.87
CA VAL A 57 -0.66 -10.29 -9.58
C VAL A 57 -0.72 -11.59 -8.76
N GLU A 58 0.12 -12.56 -9.10
CA GLU A 58 0.17 -13.88 -8.45
C GLU A 58 1.25 -13.94 -7.36
N ALA A 59 1.34 -12.91 -6.54
CA ALA A 59 2.43 -12.77 -5.55
C ALA A 59 2.48 -13.92 -4.54
N THR A 60 1.34 -14.44 -4.11
CA THR A 60 1.29 -15.55 -3.14
C THR A 60 1.90 -16.83 -3.71
N ALA A 61 1.50 -17.20 -4.93
CA ALA A 61 2.04 -18.39 -5.60
C ALA A 61 3.54 -18.23 -5.88
N ILE A 62 3.95 -17.07 -6.36
CA ILE A 62 5.35 -16.77 -6.64
C ILE A 62 6.17 -16.83 -5.36
N GLY A 63 5.67 -16.29 -4.25
CA GLY A 63 6.33 -16.35 -2.95
C GLY A 63 6.51 -17.77 -2.45
N ASN A 64 5.48 -18.61 -2.59
CA ASN A 64 5.58 -20.02 -2.23
C ASN A 64 6.63 -20.76 -3.04
N LEU A 65 6.68 -20.54 -4.35
CA LEU A 65 7.68 -21.14 -5.22
C LEU A 65 9.09 -20.66 -4.86
N ALA A 66 9.25 -19.39 -4.54
CA ALA A 66 10.54 -18.82 -4.13
C ALA A 66 11.05 -19.47 -2.84
N VAL A 67 10.20 -19.66 -1.84
CA VAL A 67 10.56 -20.33 -0.58
C VAL A 67 10.98 -21.78 -0.85
N GLN A 68 10.28 -22.50 -1.70
CA GLN A 68 10.63 -23.86 -2.08
C GLN A 68 11.97 -23.92 -2.82
N ALA A 69 12.24 -22.97 -3.69
CA ALA A 69 13.51 -22.88 -4.40
C ALA A 69 14.69 -22.61 -3.45
N ILE A 70 14.49 -21.78 -2.43
CA ILE A 70 15.49 -21.56 -1.38
C ILE A 70 15.73 -22.85 -0.61
N ALA A 71 14.68 -23.55 -0.21
CA ALA A 71 14.78 -24.82 0.51
C ALA A 71 15.48 -25.92 -0.31
N ALA A 72 15.27 -25.93 -1.63
CA ALA A 72 15.90 -26.87 -2.55
C ALA A 72 17.36 -26.50 -2.90
N GLY A 73 17.85 -25.36 -2.45
CA GLY A 73 19.22 -24.90 -2.73
C GLY A 73 19.41 -24.24 -4.08
N GLU A 74 18.35 -23.99 -4.84
CA GLU A 74 18.41 -23.31 -6.14
C GLU A 74 18.55 -21.80 -6.01
N LEU A 75 18.07 -21.23 -4.92
CA LEU A 75 18.25 -19.83 -4.55
C LEU A 75 18.92 -19.76 -3.17
N ALA A 76 19.86 -18.85 -3.01
CA ALA A 76 20.65 -18.75 -1.79
C ALA A 76 19.87 -18.15 -0.62
N ASN A 77 19.05 -17.11 -0.89
CA ASN A 77 18.35 -16.36 0.16
C ASN A 77 17.17 -15.56 -0.41
N VAL A 78 16.46 -14.87 0.49
CA VAL A 78 15.30 -14.04 0.12
C VAL A 78 15.68 -12.87 -0.80
N ALA A 79 16.85 -12.28 -0.60
CA ALA A 79 17.31 -11.17 -1.44
C ALA A 79 17.50 -11.60 -2.89
N GLU A 80 18.08 -12.78 -3.11
CA GLU A 80 18.22 -13.35 -4.46
C GLU A 80 16.86 -13.67 -5.08
N ALA A 81 15.94 -14.23 -4.29
CA ALA A 81 14.58 -14.50 -4.73
C ALA A 81 13.86 -13.22 -5.17
N ARG A 82 13.97 -12.17 -4.39
CA ARG A 82 13.36 -10.87 -4.73
C ARG A 82 13.94 -10.28 -6.02
N ALA A 83 15.24 -10.37 -6.19
CA ALA A 83 15.90 -9.90 -7.41
C ALA A 83 15.42 -10.67 -8.64
N LEU A 84 15.29 -11.98 -8.53
CA LEU A 84 14.80 -12.83 -9.61
C LEU A 84 13.34 -12.49 -9.96
N ILE A 85 12.48 -12.32 -8.96
CA ILE A 85 11.09 -11.96 -9.15
C ILE A 85 10.97 -10.59 -9.83
N ALA A 86 11.76 -9.62 -9.40
CA ALA A 86 11.75 -8.27 -9.98
C ALA A 86 12.11 -8.28 -11.47
N ARG A 87 13.01 -9.18 -11.89
CA ARG A 87 13.41 -9.33 -13.30
C ARG A 87 12.41 -10.14 -14.13
N SER A 88 11.64 -11.01 -13.48
CA SER A 88 10.82 -12.02 -14.18
C SER A 88 9.37 -11.58 -14.35
N PHE A 89 8.85 -10.74 -13.48
CA PHE A 89 7.43 -10.36 -13.45
C PHE A 89 7.28 -8.85 -13.57
N PRO A 90 6.29 -8.39 -14.39
CA PRO A 90 6.10 -6.95 -14.57
C PRO A 90 5.52 -6.28 -13.32
N VAL A 91 6.07 -5.12 -12.99
CA VAL A 91 5.56 -4.23 -11.95
C VAL A 91 5.30 -2.87 -12.59
N THR A 92 4.08 -2.35 -12.44
CA THR A 92 3.71 -1.05 -12.97
C THR A 92 3.85 -0.01 -11.87
N SER A 93 4.57 1.07 -12.14
CA SER A 93 4.69 2.20 -11.22
C SER A 93 3.65 3.27 -11.52
N HIS A 94 3.00 3.77 -10.48
CA HIS A 94 2.07 4.90 -10.54
C HIS A 94 2.62 6.01 -9.66
N GLU A 95 2.97 7.14 -10.27
CA GLU A 95 3.51 8.27 -9.53
C GLU A 95 2.37 9.13 -8.96
N PRO A 96 2.61 9.84 -7.82
CA PRO A 96 1.62 10.74 -7.26
C PRO A 96 1.23 11.83 -8.26
N SER A 97 -0.07 12.10 -8.37
CA SER A 97 -0.59 13.16 -9.24
C SER A 97 -1.86 13.76 -8.66
N GLY A 98 -2.15 14.99 -9.07
CA GLY A 98 -3.33 15.72 -8.63
C GLY A 98 -3.14 16.39 -7.26
N ASP A 99 -4.07 17.28 -6.95
CA ASP A 99 -4.11 17.95 -5.65
C ASP A 99 -5.18 17.29 -4.76
N TRP A 100 -4.71 16.61 -3.73
CA TRP A 100 -5.55 15.85 -2.82
C TRP A 100 -5.65 16.49 -1.42
N ALA A 101 -5.05 17.65 -1.21
CA ALA A 101 -4.98 18.28 0.12
C ALA A 101 -6.36 18.55 0.70
N GLU A 102 -7.26 19.16 -0.07
CA GLU A 102 -8.62 19.46 0.36
C GLU A 102 -9.44 18.19 0.62
N ALA A 103 -9.33 17.20 -0.26
CA ALA A 103 -10.03 15.93 -0.12
C ALA A 103 -9.58 15.19 1.14
N ARG A 104 -8.30 15.20 1.45
CA ARG A 104 -7.75 14.60 2.67
C ARG A 104 -8.29 15.26 3.93
N VAL A 105 -8.37 16.58 3.93
CA VAL A 105 -8.93 17.35 5.07
C VAL A 105 -10.40 17.01 5.28
N ARG A 106 -11.20 17.01 4.22
CA ARG A 106 -12.62 16.66 4.31
C ARG A 106 -12.83 15.23 4.80
N PHE A 107 -12.07 14.29 4.28
CA PHE A 107 -12.18 12.89 4.66
C PHE A 107 -11.79 12.67 6.12
N GLY A 108 -10.74 13.34 6.58
CA GLY A 108 -10.31 13.30 7.97
C GLY A 108 -11.39 13.83 8.92
N ALA A 109 -12.06 14.91 8.55
CA ALA A 109 -13.17 15.46 9.31
C ALA A 109 -14.36 14.49 9.38
N LEU A 110 -14.68 13.82 8.28
CA LEU A 110 -15.75 12.81 8.24
C LEU A 110 -15.44 11.61 9.13
N LEU A 111 -14.20 11.13 9.13
CA LEU A 111 -13.77 10.03 9.99
C LEU A 111 -13.84 10.43 11.47
N ALA A 112 -13.40 11.62 11.81
CA ALA A 112 -13.47 12.15 13.18
C ALA A 112 -14.91 12.24 13.68
N ALA A 113 -15.83 12.66 12.82
CA ALA A 113 -17.26 12.77 13.16
C ALA A 113 -17.92 11.40 13.36
N ARG A 114 -17.38 10.34 12.75
CA ARG A 114 -17.89 8.97 12.87
C ARG A 114 -17.28 8.18 14.02
N ARG A 115 -16.26 8.72 14.68
CA ARG A 115 -15.61 8.03 15.79
C ARG A 115 -16.55 7.98 17.01
N PRO A 116 -16.86 6.77 17.52
CA PRO A 116 -17.70 6.68 18.72
C PRO A 116 -16.99 7.29 19.94
N PRO A 117 -17.75 7.89 20.89
CA PRO A 117 -17.15 8.54 22.05
C PRO A 117 -16.26 7.65 22.91
N SER A 118 -16.52 6.33 22.90
CA SER A 118 -15.75 5.36 23.67
C SER A 118 -14.32 5.17 23.16
N GLN A 119 -14.03 5.47 21.93
CA GLN A 119 -12.69 5.37 21.36
C GLN A 119 -11.84 6.63 21.57
N ALA A 120 -12.49 7.77 21.81
CA ALA A 120 -11.79 9.02 22.08
C ALA A 120 -11.16 9.04 23.49
N SER A 121 -11.75 8.32 24.47
CA SER A 121 -11.22 8.23 25.83
C SER A 121 -10.06 7.23 25.99
N ALA A 122 -9.89 6.31 25.06
CA ALA A 122 -8.79 5.32 25.10
C ALA A 122 -7.45 5.88 24.63
N SER A 123 -7.43 7.04 23.95
CA SER A 123 -6.20 7.64 23.43
C SER A 123 -5.51 8.60 24.40
N THR A 124 -6.09 8.82 25.58
CA THR A 124 -5.56 9.73 26.61
C THR A 124 -4.96 9.01 27.84
N ALA A 125 -4.88 7.71 27.79
CA ALA A 125 -4.30 6.93 28.90
C ALA A 125 -2.83 6.60 28.66
#